data_002bd6a6a3abe2976e1db49d20b480ec
#
_entry.id   002bd6a6a3abe2976e1db49d20b480ec
#
_cell.length_a   1.000
_cell.length_b   1.000
_cell.length_c   1.000
_cell.angle_alpha   90.00
_cell.angle_beta   90.00
_cell.angle_gamma   90.00
#
_symmetry.space_group_name_H-M   'P 1'
#
loop_
_entity.id
_entity.type
_entity.pdbx_description
1 polymer ?
#
loop_
_entity_poly.entity_id
_entity_poly.type
_entity_poly.pdbx_seq_one_letter_code
_entity_poly.pdbx_strand_id
1 'polypeptide(L)'
;SDSRAEQMTYIESVVDSAEANKETKEKAEQQKLELAANMEAETAVEGMIRTTLDADAVVTVSSSSVSVVIDKAKLTDAEAAQIAEIVTAQTGQSANNIKIMPQKQNASDSKDEEKESKSTSSEDSAKESKDDGDKKVE
;
A
#
# COMPACT_ATOMS: atom_id res chain seq x y z
N SER A 1 -5.86 2.38 -8.85
CA SER A 1 -5.99 0.93 -8.91
C SER A 1 -7.41 0.53 -9.24
N ASP A 2 -7.57 -0.73 -9.60
CA ASP A 2 -8.87 -1.22 -10.00
C ASP A 2 -9.88 -1.12 -8.88
N SER A 3 -9.45 -1.39 -7.68
CA SER A 3 -10.32 -1.34 -6.53
C SER A 3 -10.88 0.06 -6.32
N ARG A 4 -10.06 1.07 -6.50
CA ARG A 4 -10.50 2.44 -6.38
C ARG A 4 -11.47 2.82 -7.48
N ALA A 5 -11.19 2.36 -8.70
CA ALA A 5 -12.07 2.64 -9.81
C ALA A 5 -13.43 2.01 -9.59
N GLU A 6 -13.45 0.81 -9.04
CA GLU A 6 -14.71 0.15 -8.74
C GLU A 6 -15.50 0.90 -7.68
N GLN A 7 -14.81 1.39 -6.64
CA GLN A 7 -15.46 2.18 -5.63
C GLN A 7 -16.07 3.44 -6.21
N MET A 8 -15.32 4.09 -7.07
CA MET A 8 -15.81 5.31 -7.69
C MET A 8 -17.06 5.03 -8.52
N THR A 9 -17.04 3.95 -9.27
CA THR A 9 -18.20 3.59 -10.09
C THR A 9 -19.42 3.31 -9.23
N TYR A 10 -19.22 2.59 -8.13
CA TYR A 10 -20.33 2.31 -7.22
C TYR A 10 -20.90 3.59 -6.64
N ILE A 11 -20.03 4.49 -6.19
CA ILE A 11 -20.50 5.74 -5.59
C ILE A 11 -21.24 6.57 -6.62
N GLU A 12 -20.75 6.60 -7.83
CA GLU A 12 -21.43 7.34 -8.89
C GLU A 12 -22.81 6.76 -9.18
N SER A 13 -22.94 5.44 -9.13
CA SER A 13 -24.24 4.86 -9.39
C SER A 13 -25.22 5.22 -8.28
N VAL A 14 -24.78 5.36 -7.06
CA VAL A 14 -25.65 5.78 -5.97
C VAL A 14 -26.07 7.23 -6.18
N VAL A 15 -25.14 8.08 -6.57
CA VAL A 15 -25.44 9.48 -6.81
C VAL A 15 -26.49 9.62 -7.89
N ASP A 16 -26.40 8.79 -8.92
CA ASP A 16 -27.32 8.88 -10.05
C ASP A 16 -28.63 8.15 -9.85
N SER A 17 -28.76 7.41 -8.76
CA SER A 17 -29.95 6.62 -8.54
C SER A 17 -31.16 7.49 -8.25
N ALA A 18 -32.23 7.27 -8.97
CA ALA A 18 -33.46 8.02 -8.74
C ALA A 18 -34.10 7.66 -7.42
N GLU A 19 -33.76 6.51 -6.87
CA GLU A 19 -34.36 6.06 -5.64
C GLU A 19 -33.64 6.54 -4.41
N ALA A 20 -32.44 7.06 -4.56
CA ALA A 20 -31.67 7.53 -3.43
C ALA A 20 -32.29 8.81 -2.89
N ASN A 21 -32.41 8.93 -1.57
CA ASN A 21 -32.91 10.17 -1.01
C ASN A 21 -31.79 11.21 -1.01
N LYS A 22 -32.16 12.44 -0.69
CA LYS A 22 -31.23 13.53 -0.76
C LYS A 22 -30.02 13.32 0.12
N GLU A 23 -30.23 12.84 1.33
CA GLU A 23 -29.14 12.62 2.25
C GLU A 23 -28.16 11.58 1.75
N THR A 24 -28.68 10.48 1.19
CA THR A 24 -27.85 9.45 0.64
C THR A 24 -27.03 9.97 -0.53
N LYS A 25 -27.66 10.78 -1.38
CA LYS A 25 -26.97 11.35 -2.51
C LYS A 25 -25.86 12.27 -2.07
N GLU A 26 -26.13 13.09 -1.07
CA GLU A 26 -25.11 14.00 -0.56
C GLU A 26 -23.93 13.25 0.01
N LYS A 27 -24.20 12.18 0.76
CA LYS A 27 -23.14 11.37 1.30
C LYS A 27 -22.31 10.72 0.20
N ALA A 28 -22.99 10.20 -0.82
CA ALA A 28 -22.28 9.57 -1.92
C ALA A 28 -21.42 10.58 -2.67
N GLU A 29 -21.92 11.79 -2.86
CA GLU A 29 -21.10 12.81 -3.50
C GLU A 29 -19.91 13.20 -2.66
N GLN A 30 -20.10 13.27 -1.35
CA GLN A 30 -19.01 13.56 -0.45
C GLN A 30 -17.94 12.47 -0.54
N GLN A 31 -18.36 11.22 -0.54
CA GLN A 31 -17.43 10.11 -0.67
C GLN A 31 -16.68 10.14 -2.00
N LYS A 32 -17.39 10.53 -3.05
CA LYS A 32 -16.77 10.62 -4.37
C LYS A 32 -15.67 11.69 -4.36
N LEU A 33 -15.95 12.84 -3.76
CA LEU A 33 -14.97 13.89 -3.70
C LEU A 33 -13.76 13.48 -2.86
N GLU A 34 -14.04 12.81 -1.75
CA GLU A 34 -12.97 12.37 -0.88
C GLU A 34 -12.09 11.34 -1.55
N LEU A 35 -12.71 10.40 -2.26
CA LEU A 35 -11.95 9.38 -2.96
C LEU A 35 -11.09 10.00 -4.06
N ALA A 36 -11.65 10.96 -4.78
CA ALA A 36 -10.90 11.64 -5.83
C ALA A 36 -9.71 12.41 -5.24
N ALA A 37 -9.92 13.08 -4.12
CA ALA A 37 -8.84 13.80 -3.47
C ALA A 37 -7.75 12.85 -2.98
N ASN A 38 -8.15 11.70 -2.46
CA ASN A 38 -7.16 10.71 -2.02
C ASN A 38 -6.35 10.19 -3.20
N MET A 39 -7.01 9.94 -4.31
CA MET A 39 -6.30 9.45 -5.48
C MET A 39 -5.32 10.49 -6.01
N GLU A 40 -5.72 11.74 -5.96
CA GLU A 40 -4.86 12.83 -6.37
C GLU A 40 -3.63 12.92 -5.48
N ALA A 41 -3.84 12.79 -4.17
CA ALA A 41 -2.75 12.83 -3.22
C ALA A 41 -1.80 11.66 -3.44
N GLU A 42 -2.35 10.47 -3.70
CA GLU A 42 -1.53 9.30 -3.97
C GLU A 42 -0.62 9.54 -5.17
N THR A 43 -1.18 10.06 -6.23
CA THR A 43 -0.40 10.33 -7.44
C THR A 43 0.69 11.37 -7.17
N ALA A 44 0.35 12.40 -6.43
CA ALA A 44 1.31 13.45 -6.13
C ALA A 44 2.47 12.90 -5.30
N VAL A 45 2.16 12.12 -4.27
CA VAL A 45 3.19 11.55 -3.42
C VAL A 45 4.08 10.61 -4.22
N GLU A 46 3.47 9.75 -5.05
CA GLU A 46 4.25 8.83 -5.86
C GLU A 46 5.20 9.57 -6.80
N GLY A 47 4.72 10.64 -7.40
CA GLY A 47 5.55 11.41 -8.29
C GLY A 47 6.70 12.09 -7.57
N MET A 48 6.44 12.62 -6.38
CA MET A 48 7.50 13.28 -5.62
C MET A 48 8.52 12.28 -5.12
N ILE A 49 8.10 11.09 -4.75
CA ILE A 49 9.04 10.05 -4.34
C ILE A 49 9.92 9.67 -5.52
N ARG A 50 9.32 9.51 -6.69
CA ARG A 50 10.11 9.16 -7.86
C ARG A 50 11.16 10.24 -8.16
N THR A 51 10.77 11.48 -8.06
CA THR A 51 11.68 12.58 -8.32
C THR A 51 12.78 12.69 -7.27
N THR A 52 12.41 12.54 -6.01
CA THR A 52 13.34 12.75 -4.91
C THR A 52 14.25 11.56 -4.65
N LEU A 53 13.68 10.36 -4.72
CA LEU A 53 14.41 9.15 -4.36
C LEU A 53 14.70 8.24 -5.54
N ASP A 54 14.23 8.63 -6.72
CA ASP A 54 14.45 7.83 -7.92
C ASP A 54 13.94 6.40 -7.73
N ALA A 55 12.78 6.27 -7.15
CA ALA A 55 12.18 4.96 -6.88
C ALA A 55 10.68 5.04 -7.07
N ASP A 56 10.10 3.94 -7.51
CA ASP A 56 8.65 3.84 -7.62
C ASP A 56 8.05 3.51 -6.27
N ALA A 57 6.81 3.91 -6.09
CA ALA A 57 6.11 3.64 -4.84
C ALA A 57 4.64 3.43 -5.13
N VAL A 58 4.00 2.67 -4.26
CA VAL A 58 2.55 2.54 -4.26
C VAL A 58 2.06 3.20 -2.99
N VAL A 59 1.22 4.20 -3.13
CA VAL A 59 0.74 4.99 -2.02
C VAL A 59 -0.76 4.81 -1.90
N THR A 60 -1.23 4.54 -0.69
CA THR A 60 -2.64 4.40 -0.42
C THR A 60 -3.02 5.40 0.67
N VAL A 61 -3.92 6.30 0.35
CA VAL A 61 -4.36 7.35 1.27
C VAL A 61 -5.78 7.06 1.71
N SER A 62 -6.01 7.12 3.00
CA SER A 62 -7.36 7.03 3.53
C SER A 62 -7.59 8.21 4.46
N SER A 63 -8.78 8.29 5.04
CA SER A 63 -9.09 9.43 5.89
C SER A 63 -8.23 9.49 7.14
N SER A 64 -7.69 8.37 7.58
CA SER A 64 -6.97 8.34 8.84
C SER A 64 -5.55 7.83 8.74
N SER A 65 -5.09 7.42 7.58
CA SER A 65 -3.75 6.87 7.47
C SER A 65 -3.26 6.90 6.03
N VAL A 66 -1.95 6.76 5.89
CA VAL A 66 -1.30 6.67 4.59
C VAL A 66 -0.33 5.53 4.62
N SER A 67 -0.34 4.72 3.59
CA SER A 67 0.56 3.60 3.46
C SER A 67 1.42 3.80 2.23
N VAL A 68 2.72 3.66 2.38
CA VAL A 68 3.67 3.82 1.28
C VAL A 68 4.51 2.56 1.17
N VAL A 69 4.45 1.92 0.01
CA VAL A 69 5.30 0.78 -0.28
C VAL A 69 6.26 1.23 -1.37
N ILE A 70 7.53 1.26 -1.06
CA ILE A 70 8.51 1.81 -1.99
C ILE A 70 9.37 0.69 -2.57
N ASP A 71 9.65 0.79 -3.85
CA ASP A 71 10.36 -0.25 -4.59
C ASP A 71 11.85 -0.15 -4.34
N LYS A 72 12.26 -0.54 -3.14
CA LYS A 72 13.65 -0.58 -2.74
C LYS A 72 13.83 -1.73 -1.79
N ALA A 73 15.03 -2.30 -1.78
CA ALA A 73 15.31 -3.40 -0.87
C ALA A 73 15.30 -2.94 0.58
N LYS A 74 15.73 -1.72 0.83
CA LYS A 74 15.72 -1.17 2.17
C LYS A 74 15.75 0.34 2.09
N LEU A 75 15.41 0.98 3.19
CA LEU A 75 15.38 2.43 3.29
C LEU A 75 16.30 2.87 4.41
N THR A 76 17.02 3.96 4.16
CA THR A 76 17.77 4.58 5.24
C THR A 76 16.83 5.45 6.06
N ASP A 77 17.27 5.82 7.26
CA ASP A 77 16.49 6.70 8.10
C ASP A 77 16.22 8.04 7.39
N ALA A 78 17.21 8.53 6.67
CA ALA A 78 17.04 9.79 5.96
C ALA A 78 16.00 9.67 4.86
N GLU A 79 16.01 8.56 4.15
CA GLU A 79 15.02 8.35 3.10
C GLU A 79 13.62 8.23 3.68
N ALA A 80 13.49 7.51 4.77
CA ALA A 80 12.18 7.37 5.42
C ALA A 80 11.69 8.73 5.89
N ALA A 81 12.57 9.56 6.42
CA ALA A 81 12.20 10.89 6.86
C ALA A 81 11.74 11.76 5.68
N GLN A 82 12.41 11.65 4.56
CA GLN A 82 12.01 12.39 3.38
C GLN A 82 10.63 11.99 2.90
N ILE A 83 10.37 10.68 2.89
CA ILE A 83 9.06 10.19 2.48
C ILE A 83 7.99 10.70 3.44
N ALA A 84 8.26 10.64 4.73
CA ALA A 84 7.29 11.10 5.71
C ALA A 84 6.99 12.58 5.51
N GLU A 85 8.00 13.38 5.20
CA GLU A 85 7.80 14.79 4.95
C GLU A 85 6.93 15.02 3.73
N ILE A 86 7.21 14.28 2.66
CA ILE A 86 6.41 14.39 1.44
C ILE A 86 4.95 14.05 1.74
N VAL A 87 4.73 12.95 2.44
CA VAL A 87 3.38 12.51 2.72
C VAL A 87 2.65 13.51 3.60
N THR A 88 3.31 14.00 4.64
CA THR A 88 2.68 14.97 5.53
C THR A 88 2.31 16.23 4.75
N ALA A 89 3.17 16.70 3.89
CA ALA A 89 2.91 17.91 3.14
C ALA A 89 1.74 17.73 2.17
N GLN A 90 1.62 16.55 1.58
CA GLN A 90 0.58 16.34 0.57
C GLN A 90 -0.74 15.90 1.16
N THR A 91 -0.76 15.25 2.30
CA THR A 91 -1.99 14.68 2.84
C THR A 91 -2.43 15.30 4.14
N GLY A 92 -1.55 16.00 4.83
CA GLY A 92 -1.88 16.53 6.14
C GLY A 92 -1.85 15.52 7.27
N GLN A 93 -1.55 14.27 6.97
CA GLN A 93 -1.49 13.26 8.03
C GLN A 93 -0.23 13.39 8.85
N SER A 94 -0.35 13.14 10.14
CA SER A 94 0.81 13.19 11.00
C SER A 94 1.65 11.92 10.81
N ALA A 95 2.89 12.00 11.23
CA ALA A 95 3.81 10.90 11.04
C ALA A 95 3.32 9.61 11.69
N ASN A 96 2.58 9.73 12.77
CA ASN A 96 2.06 8.55 13.45
C ASN A 96 1.11 7.74 12.59
N ASN A 97 0.51 8.38 11.61
CA ASN A 97 -0.47 7.72 10.76
C ASN A 97 0.10 7.31 9.42
N ILE A 98 1.42 7.39 9.27
CA ILE A 98 2.07 7.06 8.01
C ILE A 98 2.88 5.80 8.20
N LYS A 99 2.63 4.82 7.34
CA LYS A 99 3.38 3.57 7.35
C LYS A 99 4.20 3.49 6.07
N ILE A 100 5.49 3.29 6.22
CA ILE A 100 6.40 3.26 5.08
C ILE A 100 7.14 1.93 5.09
N MET A 101 7.10 1.22 3.97
CA MET A 101 7.73 -0.09 3.86
C MET A 101 8.54 -0.21 2.59
N PRO A 102 9.79 -0.67 2.67
CA PRO A 102 10.51 -1.00 1.46
C PRO A 102 10.13 -2.40 1.00
N GLN A 103 9.98 -2.56 -0.30
CA GLN A 103 9.65 -3.85 -0.86
C GLN A 103 10.02 -3.88 -2.32
N LYS A 104 11.02 -4.69 -2.66
CA LYS A 104 11.46 -4.80 -4.03
C LYS A 104 10.35 -5.36 -4.89
N GLN A 105 10.06 -4.69 -5.99
CA GLN A 105 8.93 -5.05 -6.83
C GLN A 105 9.30 -5.74 -8.13
N ASN A 106 10.55 -6.06 -8.32
CA ASN A 106 10.97 -6.70 -9.53
C ASN A 106 10.34 -8.08 -9.65
N ALA A 107 9.64 -8.33 -10.73
CA ALA A 107 8.85 -9.54 -10.85
C ALA A 107 9.69 -10.79 -10.74
N SER A 108 10.80 -10.85 -11.44
CA SER A 108 11.60 -12.07 -11.40
C SER A 108 12.33 -12.19 -10.09
N ASP A 109 12.71 -11.08 -9.50
CA ASP A 109 13.36 -11.12 -8.22
C ASP A 109 12.40 -11.34 -7.11
N SER A 110 11.20 -10.87 -7.24
CA SER A 110 10.28 -10.96 -6.13
C SER A 110 9.94 -12.39 -5.81
N LYS A 111 9.94 -13.27 -6.78
CA LYS A 111 9.72 -14.64 -6.46
C LYS A 111 10.78 -15.21 -5.57
N ASP A 112 12.01 -14.93 -5.88
CA ASP A 112 13.10 -15.41 -5.06
C ASP A 112 13.05 -14.83 -3.69
N GLU A 113 12.73 -13.57 -3.60
CA GLU A 113 12.68 -12.92 -2.31
C GLU A 113 11.57 -13.47 -1.46
N GLU A 114 10.47 -13.78 -2.06
CA GLU A 114 9.41 -14.38 -1.30
C GLU A 114 9.82 -15.68 -0.70
N LYS A 115 10.54 -16.49 -1.42
CA LYS A 115 10.96 -17.71 -0.87
C LYS A 115 11.86 -17.51 0.30
N GLU A 116 12.74 -16.57 0.21
CA GLU A 116 13.62 -16.33 1.31
C GLU A 116 12.90 -15.88 2.53
N SER A 117 11.99 -14.99 2.38
CA SER A 117 11.34 -14.49 3.57
C SER A 117 10.47 -15.54 4.18
N LYS A 118 9.91 -16.42 3.43
CA LYS A 118 9.15 -17.44 4.03
C LYS A 118 9.99 -18.41 4.75
N SER A 119 11.13 -18.71 4.24
CA SER A 119 11.93 -19.69 4.89
C SER A 119 12.38 -19.23 6.24
N THR A 120 12.54 -17.95 6.42
CA THR A 120 12.99 -17.54 7.73
C THR A 120 11.97 -17.80 8.76
N SER A 121 10.74 -17.84 8.43
CA SER A 121 9.82 -18.00 9.50
C SER A 121 9.46 -19.41 9.68
N SER A 122 9.45 -20.19 8.76
CA SER A 122 8.95 -21.42 9.09
C SER A 122 9.79 -22.50 8.73
N GLU A 123 10.28 -22.46 7.89
CA GLU A 123 10.89 -23.43 7.57
C GLU A 123 11.66 -23.95 8.32
N ASP A 124 12.19 -23.39 8.73
CA ASP A 124 13.03 -23.88 9.51
C ASP A 124 12.46 -24.92 10.19
N SER A 125 11.44 -24.80 10.47
CA SER A 125 10.96 -25.77 11.26
C SER A 125 10.59 -26.91 10.50
N ALA A 126 10.14 -26.73 9.54
CA ALA A 126 9.68 -27.80 8.90
C ALA A 126 10.69 -28.64 8.37
N LYS A 127 11.20 -28.51 8.17
CA LYS A 127 11.88 -29.28 7.68
C LYS A 127 12.53 -29.97 8.27
N GLU A 128 12.74 -29.77 8.83
CA GLU A 128 13.46 -30.37 9.29
C GLU A 128 13.08 -31.39 9.76
N SER A 129 12.56 -31.50 9.94
CA SER A 129 12.25 -32.49 10.40
C SER A 129 12.04 -33.52 9.65
N LYS A 130 12.03 -33.35 9.25
CA LYS A 130 12.03 -34.31 8.83
C LYS A 130 12.72 -35.03 8.58
N ASP A 131 13.03 -34.69 8.62
CA ASP A 131 13.77 -35.42 8.35
C ASP A 131 14.17 -36.20 8.83
N ASP A 132 13.99 -36.04 9.41
CA ASP A 132 14.41 -36.76 9.85
C ASP A 132 14.24 -37.74 9.85
N GLY A 133 13.64 -37.60 9.88
CA GLY A 133 13.40 -38.48 9.91
C GLY A 133 13.78 -39.41 9.60
N ASP A 134 13.83 -39.22 9.44
CA ASP A 134 14.14 -40.05 9.19
C ASP A 134 14.76 -40.89 9.37
N LYS A 135 14.89 -40.77 9.62
CA LYS A 135 15.44 -41.53 9.78
C LYS A 135 15.53 -42.48 10.13
N LYS A 136 15.22 -42.62 10.39
CA LYS A 136 15.22 -43.56 10.76
C LYS A 136 15.25 -44.52 10.74
N VAL A 137 15.04 -44.43 10.84
CA VAL A 137 14.94 -45.32 10.87
C VAL A 137 15.30 -46.37 10.70
N GLU A 138 15.56 -46.57 10.86
CA GLU A 138 15.76 -47.54 10.67
C GLU A 138 15.77 -48.32 10.47
#